data_35ebac55c431f3b03f62f3fbd338c0db
#
_entry.id   35ebac55c431f3b03f62f3fbd338c0db
#
_cell.length_a   1.000
_cell.length_b   1.000
_cell.length_c   1.000
_cell.angle_alpha   90.00
_cell.angle_beta   90.00
_cell.angle_gamma   90.00
#
_symmetry.space_group_name_H-M   'P 1'
#
loop_
_entity.id
_entity.type
_entity.pdbx_description
1 polymer ?
#
loop_
_entity_poly.entity_id
_entity_poly.type
_entity_poly.pdbx_seq_one_letter_code
_entity_poly.pdbx_strand_id
1 'polypeptide(L)'
;MPIDITFFSDEVKKGKEGEAAASSFLSAMGYSVENVSDNPDYFKSDIDLIATKGDEVMTIEVKSDYRISQTGNLCVEIWNDITRNSKGWLFYTQATNIFFVDVRQAVIHAVRTEELRQLYRKNHFSHYDRD
;
A
#
# COMPACT_ATOMS: atom_id res chain seq x y z
N MET A 1 11.61 -21.31 17.49
CA MET A 1 11.24 -20.04 18.11
C MET A 1 9.74 -19.86 18.04
N PRO A 2 9.07 -19.57 19.15
CA PRO A 2 7.62 -19.37 19.11
C PRO A 2 7.25 -18.14 18.29
N ILE A 3 6.16 -18.26 17.56
CA ILE A 3 5.61 -17.15 16.78
C ILE A 3 4.79 -16.25 17.72
N ASP A 4 5.02 -14.96 17.65
CA ASP A 4 4.22 -13.99 18.41
C ASP A 4 2.89 -13.78 17.71
N ILE A 5 1.87 -14.49 18.15
CA ILE A 5 0.53 -14.42 17.59
C ILE A 5 -0.08 -13.01 17.77
N THR A 6 0.25 -12.35 18.87
CA THR A 6 -0.23 -10.99 19.14
C THR A 6 0.28 -10.01 18.09
N PHE A 7 1.56 -10.13 17.73
CA PHE A 7 2.15 -9.29 16.69
C PHE A 7 1.44 -9.47 15.34
N PHE A 8 1.20 -10.72 14.93
CA PHE A 8 0.49 -10.98 13.68
C PHE A 8 -0.94 -10.46 13.71
N SER A 9 -1.65 -10.61 14.83
CA SER A 9 -3.00 -10.09 14.98
C SER A 9 -3.04 -8.57 14.85
N ASP A 10 -2.06 -7.87 15.44
CA ASP A 10 -1.96 -6.42 15.35
C ASP A 10 -1.66 -5.95 13.93
N GLU A 11 -0.78 -6.65 13.21
CA GLU A 11 -0.46 -6.30 11.82
C GLU A 11 -1.66 -6.53 10.88
N VAL A 12 -2.39 -7.62 11.06
CA VAL A 12 -3.60 -7.90 10.29
C VAL A 12 -4.66 -6.84 10.56
N LYS A 13 -4.87 -6.50 11.83
CA LYS A 13 -5.82 -5.46 12.24
C LYS A 13 -5.46 -4.11 11.62
N LYS A 14 -4.19 -3.73 11.67
CA LYS A 14 -3.67 -2.50 11.09
C LYS A 14 -3.94 -2.44 9.59
N GLY A 15 -3.71 -3.55 8.88
CA GLY A 15 -4.00 -3.64 7.46
C GLY A 15 -5.48 -3.44 7.15
N LYS A 16 -6.35 -4.09 7.91
CA LYS A 16 -7.80 -3.97 7.73
C LYS A 16 -8.31 -2.57 8.05
N GLU A 17 -7.76 -1.93 9.07
CA GLU A 17 -8.10 -0.55 9.41
C GLU A 17 -7.70 0.41 8.28
N GLY A 18 -6.53 0.22 7.69
CA GLY A 18 -6.06 1.02 6.55
C GLY A 18 -6.97 0.87 5.33
N GLU A 19 -7.36 -0.36 5.01
CA GLU A 19 -8.29 -0.63 3.91
C GLU A 19 -9.64 0.02 4.14
N ALA A 20 -10.18 -0.08 5.36
CA ALA A 20 -11.46 0.54 5.71
C ALA A 20 -11.40 2.06 5.60
N ALA A 21 -10.32 2.67 6.07
CA ALA A 21 -10.13 4.12 5.98
C ALA A 21 -10.04 4.58 4.52
N ALA A 22 -9.27 3.87 3.69
CA ALA A 22 -9.15 4.18 2.27
C ALA A 22 -10.48 4.04 1.55
N SER A 23 -11.24 2.98 1.86
CA SER A 23 -12.55 2.73 1.27
C SER A 23 -13.53 3.84 1.64
N SER A 24 -13.56 4.26 2.90
CA SER A 24 -14.43 5.34 3.36
C SER A 24 -14.10 6.66 2.68
N PHE A 25 -12.81 6.96 2.55
CA PHE A 25 -12.35 8.16 1.85
C PHE A 25 -12.81 8.17 0.40
N LEU A 26 -12.62 7.08 -0.31
CA LEU A 26 -13.01 6.96 -1.72
C LEU A 26 -14.54 7.05 -1.89
N SER A 27 -15.29 6.41 -1.00
CA SER A 27 -16.75 6.47 -1.01
C SER A 27 -17.25 7.90 -0.82
N ALA A 28 -16.62 8.65 0.09
CA ALA A 28 -16.95 10.04 0.32
C ALA A 28 -16.66 10.92 -0.90
N MET A 29 -15.74 10.51 -1.76
CA MET A 29 -15.42 11.21 -3.00
C MET A 29 -16.27 10.75 -4.19
N GLY A 30 -17.24 9.88 -3.96
CA GLY A 30 -18.19 9.45 -4.98
C GLY A 30 -17.82 8.18 -5.71
N TYR A 31 -16.80 7.45 -5.25
CA TYR A 31 -16.43 6.16 -5.86
C TYR A 31 -17.26 5.03 -5.29
N SER A 32 -17.57 4.06 -6.14
CA SER A 32 -18.03 2.74 -5.71
C SER A 32 -16.80 1.88 -5.43
N VAL A 33 -16.69 1.31 -4.24
CA VAL A 33 -15.47 0.62 -3.81
C VAL A 33 -15.75 -0.85 -3.54
N GLU A 34 -14.94 -1.73 -4.12
CA GLU A 34 -14.95 -3.15 -3.85
C GLU A 34 -13.65 -3.53 -3.15
N ASN A 35 -13.73 -4.17 -1.98
CA ASN A 35 -12.56 -4.69 -1.28
C ASN A 35 -12.28 -6.10 -1.80
N VAL A 36 -11.13 -6.28 -2.44
CA VAL A 36 -10.70 -7.56 -3.01
C VAL A 36 -9.46 -8.12 -2.30
N SER A 37 -9.10 -7.54 -1.16
CA SER A 37 -7.88 -7.92 -0.44
C SER A 37 -7.87 -9.38 0.01
N ASP A 38 -9.03 -9.97 0.25
CA ASP A 38 -9.16 -11.38 0.64
C ASP A 38 -9.50 -12.30 -0.55
N ASN A 39 -9.58 -11.75 -1.77
CA ASN A 39 -9.89 -12.53 -2.96
C ASN A 39 -8.61 -13.11 -3.57
N PRO A 40 -8.46 -14.44 -3.62
CA PRO A 40 -7.24 -15.06 -4.16
C PRO A 40 -6.89 -14.66 -5.59
N ASP A 41 -7.89 -14.28 -6.40
CA ASP A 41 -7.67 -13.87 -7.78
C ASP A 41 -6.80 -12.62 -7.89
N TYR A 42 -6.70 -11.84 -6.82
CA TYR A 42 -5.96 -10.58 -6.78
C TYR A 42 -4.66 -10.65 -5.96
N PHE A 43 -4.35 -11.81 -5.33
CA PHE A 43 -3.16 -11.89 -4.45
C PHE A 43 -1.85 -11.62 -5.18
N LYS A 44 -1.71 -12.09 -6.42
CA LYS A 44 -0.47 -11.90 -7.19
C LYS A 44 -0.32 -10.49 -7.76
N SER A 45 -1.42 -9.76 -7.86
CA SER A 45 -1.42 -8.41 -8.43
C SER A 45 -1.26 -7.31 -7.36
N ASP A 46 -1.32 -7.69 -6.08
CA ASP A 46 -1.23 -6.76 -4.94
C ASP A 46 -2.30 -5.68 -4.98
N ILE A 47 -3.50 -6.02 -5.45
CA ILE A 47 -4.63 -5.10 -5.46
C ILE A 47 -5.52 -5.39 -4.25
N ASP A 48 -5.78 -4.35 -3.44
CA ASP A 48 -6.63 -4.45 -2.25
C ASP A 48 -8.03 -3.91 -2.50
N LEU A 49 -8.13 -2.81 -3.25
CA LEU A 49 -9.41 -2.14 -3.52
C LEU A 49 -9.55 -1.85 -5.01
N ILE A 50 -10.79 -1.92 -5.50
CA ILE A 50 -11.15 -1.45 -6.83
C ILE A 50 -12.18 -0.33 -6.66
N ALA A 51 -11.87 0.86 -7.16
CA ALA A 51 -12.73 2.03 -7.04
C ALA A 51 -13.20 2.46 -8.42
N THR A 52 -14.51 2.66 -8.58
CA THR A 52 -15.11 3.00 -9.85
C THR A 52 -15.97 4.24 -9.70
N LYS A 53 -15.82 5.18 -10.64
CA LYS A 53 -16.64 6.39 -10.69
C LYS A 53 -16.87 6.77 -12.15
N GLY A 54 -18.09 6.55 -12.65
CA GLY A 54 -18.36 6.69 -14.07
C GLY A 54 -17.52 5.71 -14.88
N ASP A 55 -16.76 6.22 -15.85
CA ASP A 55 -15.87 5.40 -16.67
C ASP A 55 -14.47 5.24 -16.05
N GLU A 56 -14.20 5.91 -14.94
CA GLU A 56 -12.92 5.85 -14.26
C GLU A 56 -12.84 4.61 -13.38
N VAL A 57 -11.80 3.81 -13.57
CA VAL A 57 -11.50 2.65 -12.71
C VAL A 57 -10.10 2.82 -12.15
N MET A 58 -10.01 2.72 -10.82
CA MET A 58 -8.74 2.82 -10.11
C MET A 58 -8.56 1.56 -9.29
N THR A 59 -7.39 0.94 -9.40
CA THR A 59 -7.02 -0.19 -8.55
C THR A 59 -6.00 0.30 -7.53
N ILE A 60 -6.14 -0.14 -6.28
CA ILE A 60 -5.41 0.46 -5.18
C ILE A 60 -4.77 -0.62 -4.32
N GLU A 61 -3.49 -0.44 -4.06
CA GLU A 61 -2.79 -1.16 -3.01
C GLU A 61 -2.73 -0.26 -1.79
N VAL A 62 -3.14 -0.78 -0.63
CA VAL A 62 -3.16 -0.03 0.62
C VAL A 62 -1.98 -0.43 1.48
N LYS A 63 -1.19 0.56 1.88
CA LYS A 63 -0.07 0.39 2.80
C LYS A 63 -0.38 1.15 4.08
N SER A 64 -0.61 0.43 5.17
CA SER A 64 -0.82 1.06 6.48
C SER A 64 0.53 1.34 7.11
N ASP A 65 0.83 2.61 7.33
CA ASP A 65 2.11 3.03 7.89
C ASP A 65 1.86 4.13 8.92
N TYR A 66 2.07 3.79 10.19
CA TYR A 66 1.85 4.72 11.30
C TYR A 66 3.06 5.61 11.58
N ARG A 67 4.15 5.44 10.83
CA ARG A 67 5.38 6.22 11.03
C ARG A 67 5.48 7.44 10.13
N ILE A 68 4.56 7.60 9.19
CA ILE A 68 4.61 8.71 8.22
C ILE A 68 4.63 10.05 8.95
N SER A 69 3.76 10.23 9.93
CA SER A 69 3.66 11.49 10.69
C SER A 69 4.88 11.75 11.58
N GLN A 70 5.63 10.71 11.94
CA GLN A 70 6.85 10.84 12.74
C GLN A 70 8.06 11.18 11.90
N THR A 71 8.16 10.57 10.72
CA THR A 71 9.36 10.70 9.87
C THR A 71 9.18 11.66 8.71
N GLY A 72 7.93 11.92 8.29
CA GLY A 72 7.62 12.69 7.09
C GLY A 72 7.93 11.93 5.81
N ASN A 73 8.21 10.63 5.89
CA ASN A 73 8.64 9.82 4.75
C ASN A 73 7.67 8.69 4.46
N LEU A 74 7.49 8.41 3.18
CA LEU A 74 6.80 7.20 2.72
C LEU A 74 7.86 6.13 2.46
N CYS A 75 7.62 4.92 2.99
CA CYS A 75 8.51 3.78 2.77
C CYS A 75 8.08 3.00 1.55
N VAL A 76 8.99 2.86 0.58
CA VAL A 76 8.76 2.09 -0.64
C VAL A 76 9.74 0.93 -0.68
N GLU A 77 9.22 -0.28 -0.81
CA GLU A 77 10.05 -1.47 -0.89
C GLU A 77 10.43 -1.75 -2.34
N ILE A 78 11.73 -1.64 -2.63
CA ILE A 78 12.30 -1.89 -3.95
C ILE A 78 12.72 -3.34 -4.07
N TRP A 79 13.33 -3.87 -3.01
CA TRP A 79 13.81 -5.24 -2.92
C TRP A 79 13.18 -5.93 -1.74
N ASN A 80 12.55 -7.07 -1.99
CA ASN A 80 12.03 -7.93 -0.93
C ASN A 80 13.18 -8.67 -0.23
N ASP A 81 14.11 -9.18 -1.02
CA ASP A 81 15.31 -9.88 -0.54
C ASP A 81 16.45 -9.57 -1.50
N ILE A 82 17.39 -8.73 -1.06
CA ILE A 82 18.52 -8.28 -1.88
C ILE A 82 19.44 -9.46 -2.24
N THR A 83 19.66 -10.39 -1.28
CA THR A 83 20.57 -11.52 -1.50
C THR A 83 20.02 -12.50 -2.53
N ARG A 84 18.71 -12.60 -2.67
CA ARG A 84 18.05 -13.46 -3.66
C ARG A 84 17.62 -12.71 -4.90
N ASN A 85 17.94 -11.42 -4.98
CA ASN A 85 17.57 -10.57 -6.09
C ASN A 85 16.04 -10.53 -6.30
N SER A 86 15.28 -10.63 -5.21
CA SER A 86 13.81 -10.54 -5.24
C SER A 86 13.36 -9.09 -5.18
N LYS A 87 12.52 -8.68 -6.10
CA LYS A 87 12.00 -7.31 -6.15
C LYS A 87 10.93 -7.09 -5.09
N GLY A 88 10.85 -5.86 -4.57
CA GLY A 88 9.81 -5.46 -3.64
C GLY A 88 8.50 -5.10 -4.34
N TRP A 89 7.50 -4.72 -3.55
CA TRP A 89 6.14 -4.52 -4.05
C TRP A 89 6.03 -3.44 -5.12
N LEU A 90 6.93 -2.46 -5.13
CA LEU A 90 6.88 -1.39 -6.14
C LEU A 90 6.90 -1.94 -7.58
N PHE A 91 7.63 -3.03 -7.80
CA PHE A 91 7.78 -3.61 -9.12
C PHE A 91 6.80 -4.76 -9.40
N TYR A 92 6.17 -5.30 -8.37
CA TYR A 92 5.21 -6.39 -8.53
C TYR A 92 3.78 -5.91 -8.59
N THR A 93 3.45 -4.84 -7.89
CA THR A 93 2.07 -4.39 -7.80
C THR A 93 1.52 -4.01 -9.18
N GLN A 94 0.31 -4.47 -9.45
CA GLN A 94 -0.44 -4.08 -10.64
C GLN A 94 -1.46 -2.99 -10.33
N ALA A 95 -1.52 -2.54 -9.09
CA ALA A 95 -2.39 -1.44 -8.70
C ALA A 95 -1.98 -0.14 -9.41
N THR A 96 -2.95 0.63 -9.87
CA THR A 96 -2.68 1.92 -10.50
C THR A 96 -2.26 2.98 -9.47
N ASN A 97 -2.68 2.81 -8.23
CA ASN A 97 -2.43 3.77 -7.15
C ASN A 97 -2.01 3.05 -5.87
N ILE A 98 -1.18 3.71 -5.11
CA ILE A 98 -0.79 3.27 -3.77
C ILE A 98 -1.35 4.29 -2.78
N PHE A 99 -2.08 3.80 -1.78
CA PHE A 99 -2.57 4.64 -0.68
C PHE A 99 -1.78 4.30 0.57
N PHE A 100 -0.97 5.25 1.02
CA PHE A 100 -0.28 5.14 2.30
C PHE A 100 -1.19 5.74 3.38
N VAL A 101 -1.64 4.91 4.31
CA VAL A 101 -2.66 5.28 5.28
C VAL A 101 -2.10 5.25 6.68
N ASP A 102 -2.20 6.38 7.37
CA ASP A 102 -1.93 6.48 8.81
C ASP A 102 -3.26 6.71 9.52
N VAL A 103 -3.85 5.63 10.04
CA VAL A 103 -5.18 5.69 10.67
C VAL A 103 -5.13 6.51 11.97
N ARG A 104 -4.01 6.47 12.69
CA ARG A 104 -3.86 7.20 13.97
C ARG A 104 -3.91 8.70 13.77
N GLN A 105 -3.39 9.18 12.64
CA GLN A 105 -3.33 10.60 12.31
C GLN A 105 -4.43 11.01 11.32
N ALA A 106 -5.25 10.06 10.86
CA ALA A 106 -6.28 10.27 9.85
C ALA A 106 -5.72 10.91 8.58
N VAL A 107 -4.58 10.39 8.10
CA VAL A 107 -3.89 10.91 6.92
C VAL A 107 -3.80 9.82 5.87
N ILE A 108 -4.12 10.17 4.62
CA ILE A 108 -3.96 9.29 3.45
C ILE A 108 -3.10 10.03 2.43
N HIS A 109 -2.01 9.38 2.01
CA HIS A 109 -1.19 9.86 0.89
C HIS A 109 -1.48 8.97 -0.32
N ALA A 110 -2.19 9.51 -1.30
CA ALA A 110 -2.56 8.80 -2.52
C ALA A 110 -1.56 9.13 -3.61
N VAL A 111 -0.89 8.13 -4.15
CA VAL A 111 0.18 8.30 -5.13
C VAL A 111 -0.09 7.37 -6.30
N ARG A 112 0.17 7.84 -7.52
CA ARG A 112 0.11 6.95 -8.68
C ARG A 112 1.36 6.07 -8.72
N THR A 113 1.16 4.78 -8.91
CA THR A 113 2.25 3.80 -8.91
C THR A 113 3.33 4.13 -9.94
N GLU A 114 2.93 4.53 -11.13
CA GLU A 114 3.88 4.86 -12.20
C GLU A 114 4.74 6.07 -11.85
N GLU A 115 4.20 7.04 -11.12
CA GLU A 115 4.97 8.19 -10.65
C GLU A 115 6.06 7.76 -9.67
N LEU A 116 5.75 6.83 -8.76
CA LEU A 116 6.77 6.28 -7.85
C LEU A 116 7.87 5.55 -8.61
N ARG A 117 7.50 4.78 -9.63
CA ARG A 117 8.47 4.07 -10.46
C ARG A 117 9.37 5.03 -11.21
N GLN A 118 8.81 6.12 -11.73
CA GLN A 118 9.59 7.15 -12.42
C GLN A 118 10.56 7.86 -11.49
N LEU A 119 10.13 8.19 -10.27
CA LEU A 119 11.01 8.78 -9.27
C LEU A 119 12.19 7.88 -8.95
N TYR A 120 11.94 6.58 -8.85
CA TYR A 120 13.01 5.60 -8.64
C TYR A 120 13.99 5.57 -9.83
N ARG A 121 13.48 5.53 -11.06
CA ARG A 121 14.30 5.51 -12.27
C ARG A 121 15.18 6.76 -12.39
N LYS A 122 14.70 7.90 -11.89
CA LYS A 122 15.42 9.17 -11.88
C LYS A 122 16.33 9.31 -10.67
N ASN A 123 16.40 8.28 -9.82
CA ASN A 123 17.23 8.25 -8.60
C ASN A 123 16.88 9.36 -7.61
N HIS A 124 15.58 9.65 -7.46
CA HIS A 124 15.09 10.67 -6.55
C HIS A 124 14.74 10.12 -5.16
N PHE A 125 15.01 8.85 -4.91
CA PHE A 125 14.76 8.22 -3.61
C PHE A 125 16.03 8.25 -2.76
N SER A 126 15.85 8.47 -1.45
CA SER A 126 16.89 8.18 -0.48
C SER A 126 16.95 6.68 -0.26
N HIS A 127 18.13 6.12 -0.25
CA HIS A 127 18.31 4.68 -0.09
C HIS A 127 18.79 4.38 1.32
N TYR A 128 18.23 3.33 1.91
CA TYR A 128 18.81 2.73 3.09
C TYR A 128 18.52 1.22 3.08
N ASP A 129 19.46 0.47 3.65
CA ASP A 129 19.33 -0.96 3.76
C ASP A 129 18.78 -1.31 5.13
N ARG A 130 17.88 -2.28 5.17
CA ARG A 130 17.31 -2.77 6.41
C ARG A 130 18.06 -4.05 6.79
N ASP A 131 18.65 -4.05 7.97
CA ASP A 131 19.34 -5.22 8.51
C ASP A 131 18.37 -6.29 9.00
#